data_f14de40655dfb04263ff518c16d1922b
#
_entry.id   f14de40655dfb04263ff518c16d1922b
#
_cell.length_a   1.000
_cell.length_b   1.000
_cell.length_c   1.000
_cell.angle_alpha   90.00
_cell.angle_beta   90.00
_cell.angle_gamma   90.00
#
_symmetry.space_group_name_H-M   'P 1'
#
loop_
_entity.id
_entity.type
_entity.pdbx_description
1 polymer ?
#
loop_
_entity_poly.entity_id
_entity_poly.type
_entity_poly.pdbx_seq_one_letter_code
_entity_poly.pdbx_strand_id
1 'polypeptide(L)'
;PFDENDESLDHMRALHPKVKAWVAEHRQLQESRRAENRQRSRDFWGGSLRHISDLTARDRYRFRVTSTLFRAIEKQGGQIGEAKLTGKVTFLVSDQELKCVIAEKMSRATKIIEGAGKWTAFPHHHQTGLVSSGFLRVRFDTYVNGRSRDWIETSKKKMAIILPDIVSAIIAAG
;
A
#
# COMPACT_ATOMS: atom_id res chain seq x y z
N PRO A 1 -0.31 -6.99 -14.10
CA PRO A 1 -0.17 -6.46 -12.79
C PRO A 1 -1.50 -6.37 -12.08
N PHE A 2 -2.01 -5.20 -11.68
CA PHE A 2 -3.25 -5.10 -10.91
C PHE A 2 -4.47 -5.43 -11.78
N ASP A 3 -5.33 -6.32 -11.27
CA ASP A 3 -6.61 -6.62 -11.88
C ASP A 3 -7.71 -5.83 -11.16
N GLU A 4 -8.07 -4.68 -11.73
CA GLU A 4 -9.12 -3.81 -11.16
C GLU A 4 -10.50 -4.46 -11.17
N ASN A 5 -10.71 -5.48 -11.99
CA ASN A 5 -12.00 -6.11 -12.20
C ASN A 5 -12.11 -7.50 -11.55
N ASP A 6 -11.15 -7.88 -10.70
CA ASP A 6 -11.21 -9.16 -9.98
C ASP A 6 -12.46 -9.21 -9.09
N GLU A 7 -13.46 -10.00 -9.52
CA GLU A 7 -14.75 -10.12 -8.83
C GLU A 7 -14.66 -10.85 -7.49
N SER A 8 -13.55 -11.56 -7.23
CA SER A 8 -13.32 -12.24 -5.95
C SER A 8 -12.97 -11.27 -4.82
N LEU A 9 -12.64 -10.00 -5.15
CA LEU A 9 -12.32 -8.95 -4.21
C LEU A 9 -13.50 -8.03 -3.92
N ASP A 10 -13.55 -7.46 -2.72
CA ASP A 10 -14.55 -6.47 -2.33
C ASP A 10 -14.64 -5.33 -3.34
N HIS A 11 -15.86 -4.94 -3.67
CA HIS A 11 -16.08 -3.81 -4.56
C HIS A 11 -15.76 -2.48 -3.87
N MET A 12 -15.25 -1.47 -4.60
CA MET A 12 -14.93 -0.13 -4.04
C MET A 12 -16.11 0.55 -3.33
N ARG A 13 -17.35 0.24 -3.72
CA ARG A 13 -18.56 0.75 -3.06
C ARG A 13 -18.88 0.04 -1.73
N ALA A 14 -18.39 -1.19 -1.57
CA ALA A 14 -18.67 -2.07 -0.44
C ALA A 14 -17.45 -2.35 0.43
N LEU A 15 -16.47 -1.45 0.46
CA LEU A 15 -15.27 -1.60 1.27
C LEU A 15 -15.59 -1.73 2.76
N HIS A 16 -14.74 -2.44 3.47
CA HIS A 16 -14.75 -2.52 4.93
C HIS A 16 -14.68 -1.12 5.57
N PRO A 17 -15.39 -0.84 6.70
CA PRO A 17 -15.46 0.50 7.30
C PRO A 17 -14.10 1.16 7.53
N LYS A 18 -13.11 0.42 8.04
CA LYS A 18 -11.74 0.93 8.28
C LYS A 18 -11.01 1.31 6.99
N VAL A 19 -11.28 0.61 5.89
CA VAL A 19 -10.69 0.95 4.58
C VAL A 19 -11.44 2.13 3.95
N LYS A 20 -12.76 2.27 4.17
CA LYS A 20 -13.50 3.48 3.79
C LYS A 20 -12.94 4.72 4.47
N ALA A 21 -12.51 4.61 5.74
CA ALA A 21 -11.86 5.71 6.45
C ALA A 21 -10.57 6.16 5.74
N TRP A 22 -9.79 5.25 5.15
CA TRP A 22 -8.61 5.62 4.35
C TRP A 22 -8.95 6.46 3.12
N VAL A 23 -10.05 6.14 2.45
CA VAL A 23 -10.52 6.94 1.30
C VAL A 23 -10.90 8.35 1.75
N ALA A 24 -11.56 8.47 2.90
CA ALA A 24 -11.92 9.76 3.49
C ALA A 24 -10.67 10.54 3.92
N GLU A 25 -9.74 9.91 4.61
CA GLU A 25 -8.45 10.48 5.02
C GLU A 25 -7.67 11.01 3.81
N HIS A 26 -7.58 10.21 2.74
CA HIS A 26 -6.89 10.63 1.52
C HIS A 26 -7.53 11.88 0.90
N ARG A 27 -8.86 11.96 0.86
CA ARG A 27 -9.57 13.16 0.38
C ARG A 27 -9.28 14.38 1.24
N GLN A 28 -9.33 14.22 2.57
CA GLN A 28 -9.00 15.32 3.50
C GLN A 28 -7.56 15.81 3.30
N LEU A 29 -6.61 14.91 3.12
CA LEU A 29 -5.22 15.27 2.82
C LEU A 29 -5.10 16.04 1.50
N GLN A 30 -5.84 15.64 0.46
CA GLN A 30 -5.88 16.38 -0.80
C GLN A 30 -6.46 17.78 -0.64
N GLU A 31 -7.59 17.90 0.08
CA GLU A 31 -8.25 19.19 0.32
C GLU A 31 -7.36 20.13 1.14
N SER A 32 -6.76 19.63 2.22
CA SER A 32 -5.81 20.39 3.05
C SER A 32 -4.63 20.87 2.22
N ARG A 33 -4.07 20.00 1.38
CA ARG A 33 -2.95 20.37 0.53
C ARG A 33 -3.33 21.39 -0.56
N ARG A 34 -4.52 21.27 -1.14
CA ARG A 34 -5.05 22.27 -2.07
C ARG A 34 -5.26 23.63 -1.39
N ALA A 35 -5.72 23.63 -0.14
CA ALA A 35 -5.87 24.86 0.64
C ALA A 35 -4.50 25.51 0.94
N GLU A 36 -3.53 24.73 1.41
CA GLU A 36 -2.16 25.21 1.62
C GLU A 36 -1.53 25.78 0.34
N ASN A 37 -1.69 25.07 -0.78
CA ASN A 37 -1.16 25.55 -2.06
C ASN A 37 -1.80 26.86 -2.51
N ARG A 38 -3.14 27.03 -2.29
CA ARG A 38 -3.83 28.30 -2.57
C ARG A 38 -3.29 29.44 -1.71
N GLN A 39 -2.97 29.18 -0.45
CA GLN A 39 -2.39 30.17 0.44
C GLN A 39 -0.97 30.53 0.00
N ARG A 40 -0.12 29.54 -0.27
CA ARG A 40 1.27 29.75 -0.76
C ARG A 40 1.34 30.47 -2.10
N SER A 41 0.39 30.24 -3.01
CA SER A 41 0.37 30.93 -4.30
C SER A 41 0.00 32.41 -4.18
N ARG A 42 -0.56 32.85 -3.05
CA ARG A 42 -0.80 34.26 -2.72
C ARG A 42 0.43 34.92 -2.12
N ASP A 43 1.32 34.15 -1.53
CA ASP A 43 2.57 34.65 -0.98
C ASP A 43 3.59 34.81 -2.10
N PHE A 44 4.16 35.95 -2.26
CA PHE A 44 5.07 36.33 -3.36
C PHE A 44 6.34 35.46 -3.48
N TRP A 45 6.62 34.66 -2.45
CA TRP A 45 7.77 33.73 -2.35
C TRP A 45 7.34 32.28 -2.54
N GLY A 46 6.56 32.00 -3.57
CA GLY A 46 6.01 30.69 -3.86
C GLY A 46 7.06 29.57 -3.95
N GLY A 47 7.21 28.79 -2.91
CA GLY A 47 7.93 27.53 -2.95
C GLY A 47 7.21 26.49 -3.85
N SER A 48 7.91 25.41 -4.20
CA SER A 48 7.34 24.34 -5.03
C SER A 48 6.00 23.84 -4.45
N LEU A 49 4.97 23.87 -5.29
CA LEU A 49 3.64 23.37 -4.94
C LEU A 49 3.70 21.84 -4.80
N ARG A 50 3.21 21.33 -3.67
CA ARG A 50 3.12 19.89 -3.44
C ARG A 50 1.70 19.42 -3.75
N HIS A 51 1.58 18.43 -4.62
CA HIS A 51 0.31 17.80 -4.95
C HIS A 51 0.23 16.40 -4.36
N ILE A 52 -0.95 16.05 -3.86
CA ILE A 52 -1.29 14.66 -3.56
C ILE A 52 -2.10 14.17 -4.75
N SER A 53 -1.58 13.16 -5.43
CA SER A 53 -2.23 12.56 -6.59
C SER A 53 -3.59 11.95 -6.22
N ASP A 54 -4.47 11.82 -7.20
CA ASP A 54 -5.69 11.06 -7.04
C ASP A 54 -5.39 9.58 -6.79
N LEU A 55 -6.37 8.88 -6.21
CA LEU A 55 -6.26 7.44 -6.00
C LEU A 55 -6.03 6.72 -7.33
N THR A 56 -4.90 6.09 -7.43
CA THR A 56 -4.52 5.31 -8.61
C THR A 56 -5.31 4.00 -8.67
N ALA A 57 -5.31 3.34 -9.83
CA ALA A 57 -5.78 1.97 -9.99
C ALA A 57 -5.17 1.02 -8.94
N ARG A 58 -3.90 1.22 -8.67
CA ARG A 58 -3.10 0.51 -7.67
C ARG A 58 -3.61 0.70 -6.24
N ASP A 59 -3.92 1.93 -5.86
CA ASP A 59 -4.47 2.23 -4.54
C ASP A 59 -5.85 1.58 -4.38
N ARG A 60 -6.70 1.68 -5.39
CA ARG A 60 -8.02 1.03 -5.40
C ARG A 60 -7.90 -0.48 -5.26
N TYR A 61 -6.98 -1.11 -5.99
CA TYR A 61 -6.72 -2.54 -5.88
C TYR A 61 -6.26 -2.92 -4.47
N ARG A 62 -5.27 -2.20 -3.90
CA ARG A 62 -4.81 -2.41 -2.53
C ARG A 62 -5.96 -2.29 -1.52
N PHE A 63 -6.84 -1.32 -1.66
CA PHE A 63 -7.99 -1.13 -0.77
C PHE A 63 -8.98 -2.30 -0.88
N ARG A 64 -9.26 -2.78 -2.07
CA ARG A 64 -10.12 -3.94 -2.29
C ARG A 64 -9.53 -5.19 -1.62
N VAL A 65 -8.27 -5.49 -1.87
CA VAL A 65 -7.55 -6.62 -1.25
C VAL A 65 -7.58 -6.51 0.27
N THR A 66 -7.26 -5.35 0.82
CA THR A 66 -7.25 -5.13 2.27
C THR A 66 -8.66 -5.29 2.87
N SER A 67 -9.68 -4.79 2.20
CA SER A 67 -11.07 -4.93 2.63
C SER A 67 -11.50 -6.39 2.68
N THR A 68 -11.22 -7.15 1.64
CA THR A 68 -11.49 -8.60 1.58
C THR A 68 -10.76 -9.35 2.69
N LEU A 69 -9.49 -9.03 2.91
CA LEU A 69 -8.70 -9.61 4.01
C LEU A 69 -9.32 -9.33 5.38
N PHE A 70 -9.72 -8.09 5.64
CA PHE A 70 -10.32 -7.70 6.92
C PHE A 70 -11.60 -8.49 7.19
N ARG A 71 -12.50 -8.55 6.22
CA ARG A 71 -13.74 -9.33 6.36
C ARG A 71 -13.48 -10.82 6.58
N ALA A 72 -12.48 -11.37 5.90
CA ALA A 72 -12.14 -12.79 6.06
C ALA A 72 -11.60 -13.09 7.46
N ILE A 73 -10.80 -12.18 8.03
CA ILE A 73 -10.28 -12.31 9.41
C ILE A 73 -11.41 -12.16 10.43
N GLU A 74 -12.28 -11.16 10.29
CA GLU A 74 -13.43 -10.97 11.19
C GLU A 74 -14.39 -12.17 11.15
N LYS A 75 -14.61 -12.74 9.97
CA LYS A 75 -15.43 -13.97 9.81
C LYS A 75 -14.86 -15.15 10.58
N GLN A 76 -13.56 -15.18 10.82
CA GLN A 76 -12.89 -16.24 11.60
C GLN A 76 -12.65 -15.85 13.06
N GLY A 77 -13.29 -14.79 13.54
CA GLY A 77 -13.24 -14.37 14.95
C GLY A 77 -12.06 -13.46 15.31
N GLY A 78 -11.21 -13.10 14.35
CA GLY A 78 -10.18 -12.08 14.55
C GLY A 78 -10.78 -10.68 14.57
N GLN A 79 -10.04 -9.72 15.12
CA GLN A 79 -10.43 -8.31 15.13
C GLN A 79 -9.38 -7.47 14.42
N ILE A 80 -9.82 -6.38 13.82
CA ILE A 80 -8.93 -5.41 13.21
C ILE A 80 -8.65 -4.31 14.23
N GLY A 81 -7.40 -4.16 14.63
CA GLY A 81 -6.95 -3.08 15.51
C GLY A 81 -6.71 -1.78 14.74
N GLU A 82 -5.53 -1.20 14.91
CA GLU A 82 -5.13 0.00 14.17
C GLU A 82 -4.92 -0.33 12.67
N ALA A 83 -5.43 0.52 11.81
CA ALA A 83 -5.25 0.38 10.36
C ALA A 83 -4.97 1.75 9.75
N LYS A 84 -3.77 1.94 9.18
CA LYS A 84 -3.30 3.21 8.61
C LYS A 84 -3.37 3.21 7.09
N LEU A 85 -3.63 4.34 6.50
CA LEU A 85 -3.60 4.55 5.04
C LEU A 85 -2.28 4.10 4.40
N THR A 86 -1.17 4.17 5.14
CA THR A 86 0.15 3.68 4.70
C THR A 86 0.22 2.16 4.51
N GLY A 87 -0.83 1.42 4.89
CA GLY A 87 -0.91 -0.03 4.81
C GLY A 87 -0.41 -0.77 6.05
N LYS A 88 -0.02 -0.05 7.11
CA LYS A 88 0.28 -0.66 8.41
C LYS A 88 -1.04 -1.03 9.10
N VAL A 89 -1.17 -2.28 9.47
CA VAL A 89 -2.38 -2.84 10.06
C VAL A 89 -2.01 -3.72 11.24
N THR A 90 -2.82 -3.68 12.27
CA THR A 90 -2.73 -4.56 13.44
C THR A 90 -3.95 -5.49 13.45
N PHE A 91 -3.72 -6.77 13.58
CA PHE A 91 -4.74 -7.79 13.80
C PHE A 91 -4.67 -8.27 15.25
N LEU A 92 -5.82 -8.48 15.85
CA LEU A 92 -5.97 -9.03 17.19
C LEU A 92 -6.62 -10.39 17.06
N VAL A 93 -5.90 -11.45 17.43
CA VAL A 93 -6.37 -12.83 17.36
C VAL A 93 -5.99 -13.54 18.66
N SER A 94 -6.95 -14.11 19.36
CA SER A 94 -6.73 -14.83 20.63
C SER A 94 -5.84 -14.06 21.63
N ASP A 95 -6.11 -12.76 21.80
CA ASP A 95 -5.35 -11.83 22.67
C ASP A 95 -3.91 -11.51 22.21
N GLN A 96 -3.53 -11.95 21.01
CA GLN A 96 -2.24 -11.61 20.41
C GLN A 96 -2.37 -10.47 19.39
N GLU A 97 -1.42 -9.54 19.44
CA GLU A 97 -1.32 -8.44 18.50
C GLU A 97 -0.33 -8.77 17.38
N LEU A 98 -0.82 -8.86 16.15
CA LEU A 98 -0.03 -9.14 14.95
C LEU A 98 0.06 -7.90 14.07
N LYS A 99 1.26 -7.36 13.90
CA LYS A 99 1.52 -6.21 13.04
C LYS A 99 1.85 -6.67 11.63
N CYS A 100 1.08 -6.15 10.67
CA CYS A 100 1.24 -6.43 9.25
C CYS A 100 1.44 -5.16 8.44
N VAL A 101 2.13 -5.28 7.33
CA VAL A 101 2.23 -4.23 6.31
C VAL A 101 1.67 -4.76 5.00
N ILE A 102 0.68 -4.04 4.46
CA ILE A 102 0.07 -4.31 3.16
C ILE A 102 0.46 -3.16 2.23
N ALA A 103 1.47 -3.38 1.43
CA ALA A 103 2.05 -2.34 0.59
C ALA A 103 2.40 -2.89 -0.80
N GLU A 104 2.70 -2.00 -1.71
CA GLU A 104 3.27 -2.40 -2.98
C GLU A 104 4.72 -2.86 -2.80
N LYS A 105 5.08 -3.94 -3.48
CA LYS A 105 6.46 -4.38 -3.56
C LYS A 105 7.27 -3.39 -4.38
N MET A 106 8.32 -2.84 -3.77
CA MET A 106 9.30 -2.02 -4.48
C MET A 106 10.42 -2.91 -5.02
N SER A 107 10.87 -2.60 -6.22
CA SER A 107 12.01 -3.26 -6.88
C SER A 107 13.11 -2.25 -7.13
N ARG A 108 14.37 -2.67 -7.02
CA ARG A 108 15.48 -1.84 -7.46
C ARG A 108 15.48 -1.77 -8.98
N ALA A 109 15.58 -0.56 -9.50
CA ALA A 109 15.83 -0.33 -10.92
C ALA A 109 17.00 0.64 -11.06
N THR A 110 17.85 0.37 -12.04
CA THR A 110 18.90 1.28 -12.44
C THR A 110 18.48 1.95 -13.73
N LYS A 111 18.34 3.27 -13.70
CA LYS A 111 18.05 4.07 -14.89
C LYS A 111 19.34 4.71 -15.38
N ILE A 112 19.65 4.51 -16.63
CA ILE A 112 20.72 5.25 -17.32
C ILE A 112 20.11 6.57 -17.74
N ILE A 113 20.69 7.67 -17.26
CA ILE A 113 20.33 9.02 -17.70
C ILE A 113 21.34 9.43 -18.74
N GLU A 114 20.95 9.35 -20.01
CA GLU A 114 21.76 9.84 -21.12
C GLU A 114 21.83 11.38 -21.09
N GLY A 115 23.02 11.92 -21.24
CA GLY A 115 23.20 13.36 -21.38
C GLY A 115 23.02 14.19 -20.11
N ALA A 116 23.09 13.61 -18.94
CA ALA A 116 23.09 14.32 -17.68
C ALA A 116 24.37 15.15 -17.47
N GLY A 117 24.48 16.20 -18.25
CA GLY A 117 25.48 17.26 -18.09
C GLY A 117 26.68 17.16 -19.02
N LYS A 118 26.84 18.18 -19.85
CA LYS A 118 28.02 18.43 -20.72
C LYS A 118 29.34 18.53 -19.94
N TRP A 119 29.31 18.47 -18.61
CA TRP A 119 30.44 18.79 -17.72
C TRP A 119 30.83 17.65 -16.76
N THR A 120 30.25 16.44 -16.88
CA THR A 120 30.64 15.33 -16.03
C THR A 120 31.62 14.42 -16.77
N ALA A 121 32.68 13.99 -16.06
CA ALA A 121 33.63 12.99 -16.56
C ALA A 121 32.98 11.63 -16.84
N PHE A 122 31.71 11.46 -16.49
CA PHE A 122 30.91 10.26 -16.67
C PHE A 122 29.67 10.60 -17.50
N PRO A 123 29.70 10.39 -18.83
CA PRO A 123 28.58 10.69 -19.73
C PRO A 123 27.32 9.85 -19.48
N HIS A 124 27.46 8.76 -18.73
CA HIS A 124 26.35 7.88 -18.37
C HIS A 124 26.17 7.83 -16.86
N HIS A 125 25.20 8.58 -16.35
CA HIS A 125 24.90 8.57 -14.93
C HIS A 125 23.94 7.42 -14.62
N HIS A 126 24.41 6.47 -13.81
CA HIS A 126 23.57 5.40 -13.31
C HIS A 126 22.84 5.86 -12.04
N GLN A 127 21.54 6.09 -12.13
CA GLN A 127 20.72 6.36 -10.96
C GLN A 127 19.99 5.09 -10.54
N THR A 128 20.40 4.53 -9.41
CA THR A 128 19.70 3.39 -8.80
C THR A 128 18.64 3.91 -7.84
N GLY A 129 17.40 3.48 -8.03
CA GLY A 129 16.27 3.87 -7.21
C GLY A 129 15.31 2.72 -6.97
N LEU A 130 14.37 2.93 -6.05
CA LEU A 130 13.25 2.01 -5.84
C LEU A 130 12.11 2.41 -6.78
N VAL A 131 11.65 1.47 -7.57
CA VAL A 131 10.49 1.63 -8.44
C VAL A 131 9.39 0.65 -8.03
N SER A 132 8.18 1.04 -8.27
CA SER A 132 7.00 0.21 -8.09
C SER A 132 7.05 -1.01 -9.00
N SER A 133 6.89 -2.21 -8.42
CA SER A 133 6.86 -3.45 -9.19
C SER A 133 5.51 -3.76 -9.81
N GLY A 134 4.45 -3.08 -9.39
CA GLY A 134 3.07 -3.36 -9.78
C GLY A 134 2.47 -4.59 -9.08
N PHE A 135 3.08 -5.10 -8.02
CA PHE A 135 2.59 -6.24 -7.24
C PHE A 135 2.43 -5.87 -5.78
N LEU A 136 1.41 -6.41 -5.12
CA LEU A 136 1.23 -6.25 -3.68
C LEU A 136 2.11 -7.23 -2.89
N ARG A 137 2.41 -6.79 -1.68
CA ARG A 137 3.13 -7.55 -0.67
C ARG A 137 2.40 -7.42 0.65
N VAL A 138 2.21 -8.54 1.33
CA VAL A 138 1.74 -8.60 2.72
C VAL A 138 2.85 -9.19 3.56
N ARG A 139 3.28 -8.48 4.59
CA ARG A 139 4.37 -8.91 5.44
C ARG A 139 4.01 -8.76 6.91
N PHE A 140 4.33 -9.74 7.73
CA PHE A 140 4.33 -9.58 9.17
C PHE A 140 5.56 -8.79 9.60
N ASP A 141 5.33 -7.71 10.36
CA ASP A 141 6.39 -6.98 11.07
C ASP A 141 6.72 -7.66 12.42
N THR A 142 5.80 -8.47 12.94
CA THR A 142 6.00 -9.27 14.14
C THR A 142 6.58 -10.64 13.76
N TYR A 143 7.60 -11.07 14.50
CA TYR A 143 8.13 -12.42 14.36
C TYR A 143 7.14 -13.43 14.95
N VAL A 144 6.52 -14.23 14.10
CA VAL A 144 5.65 -15.31 14.51
C VAL A 144 6.44 -16.60 14.46
N ASN A 145 6.59 -17.28 15.60
CA ASN A 145 7.39 -18.51 15.73
C ASN A 145 8.82 -18.39 15.19
N GLY A 146 9.47 -17.22 15.43
CA GLY A 146 10.84 -16.94 15.01
C GLY A 146 11.03 -16.77 13.50
N ARG A 147 9.97 -16.67 12.72
CA ARG A 147 10.03 -16.46 11.26
C ARG A 147 9.24 -15.23 10.84
N SER A 148 9.84 -14.43 9.98
CA SER A 148 9.14 -13.41 9.22
C SER A 148 8.37 -14.09 8.09
N ARG A 149 7.06 -13.84 7.99
CA ARG A 149 6.26 -14.32 6.85
C ARG A 149 5.98 -13.17 5.89
N ASP A 150 6.13 -13.49 4.62
CA ASP A 150 6.04 -12.54 3.53
C ASP A 150 5.33 -13.18 2.34
N TRP A 151 4.24 -12.58 1.91
CA TRP A 151 3.48 -13.01 0.74
C TRP A 151 3.57 -11.95 -0.33
N ILE A 152 4.03 -12.36 -1.48
CA ILE A 152 4.26 -11.46 -2.61
C ILE A 152 3.39 -11.93 -3.78
N GLU A 153 2.60 -11.00 -4.30
CA GLU A 153 1.88 -11.22 -5.54
C GLU A 153 2.85 -11.34 -6.71
N THR A 154 2.48 -12.15 -7.69
CA THR A 154 3.23 -12.32 -8.95
C THR A 154 2.26 -12.33 -10.13
N SER A 155 2.78 -12.31 -11.35
CA SER A 155 1.96 -12.45 -12.56
C SER A 155 1.17 -13.76 -12.60
N LYS A 156 1.72 -14.83 -12.03
CA LYS A 156 1.12 -16.18 -12.00
C LYS A 156 0.25 -16.42 -10.77
N LYS A 157 0.55 -15.80 -9.64
CA LYS A 157 -0.16 -15.98 -8.38
C LYS A 157 -0.68 -14.63 -7.89
N LYS A 158 -1.95 -14.36 -8.16
CA LYS A 158 -2.62 -13.12 -7.77
C LYS A 158 -2.90 -13.08 -6.27
N MET A 159 -3.06 -11.88 -5.72
CA MET A 159 -3.31 -11.70 -4.28
C MET A 159 -4.59 -12.41 -3.83
N ALA A 160 -5.63 -12.41 -4.64
CA ALA A 160 -6.86 -13.14 -4.35
C ALA A 160 -6.65 -14.65 -4.07
N ILE A 161 -5.72 -15.28 -4.79
CA ILE A 161 -5.36 -16.69 -4.57
C ILE A 161 -4.52 -16.87 -3.30
N ILE A 162 -3.78 -15.84 -2.89
CA ILE A 162 -2.89 -15.88 -1.71
C ILE A 162 -3.67 -15.54 -0.42
N LEU A 163 -4.76 -14.79 -0.50
CA LEU A 163 -5.53 -14.32 0.66
C LEU A 163 -5.92 -15.45 1.64
N PRO A 164 -6.40 -16.62 1.22
CA PRO A 164 -6.72 -17.71 2.15
C PRO A 164 -5.52 -18.18 2.97
N ASP A 165 -4.33 -18.25 2.35
CA ASP A 165 -3.09 -18.63 3.02
C ASP A 165 -2.70 -17.57 4.08
N ILE A 166 -2.88 -16.28 3.75
CA ILE A 166 -2.62 -15.16 4.67
C ILE A 166 -3.57 -15.23 5.87
N VAL A 167 -4.87 -15.39 5.62
CA VAL A 167 -5.89 -15.50 6.68
C VAL A 167 -5.58 -16.66 7.61
N SER A 168 -5.31 -17.84 7.04
CA SER A 168 -4.95 -19.04 7.82
C SER A 168 -3.70 -18.80 8.67
N ALA A 169 -2.71 -18.12 8.13
CA ALA A 169 -1.49 -17.81 8.86
C ALA A 169 -1.70 -16.79 9.99
N ILE A 170 -2.59 -15.80 9.81
CA ILE A 170 -2.95 -14.81 10.83
C ILE A 170 -3.69 -15.50 11.97
N ILE A 171 -4.69 -16.33 11.66
CA ILE A 171 -5.47 -17.05 12.66
C ILE A 171 -4.61 -18.07 13.42
N ALA A 172 -3.72 -18.78 12.73
CA ALA A 172 -2.82 -19.75 13.36
C ALA A 172 -1.69 -19.12 14.19
N ALA A 173 -1.49 -17.82 14.09
CA ALA A 173 -0.47 -17.08 14.81
C ALA A 173 -0.98 -16.52 16.16
N GLY A 174 -2.29 -16.45 16.35
CA GLY A 174 -2.96 -16.09 17.62
C GLY A 174 -3.42 -17.31 18.34
#